data_369e06fbbfdfdfadba37dd5f7cd702f0
#
_entry.id   369e06fbbfdfdfadba37dd5f7cd702f0
#
_cell.length_a   1.000
_cell.length_b   1.000
_cell.length_c   1.000
_cell.angle_alpha   90.00
_cell.angle_beta   90.00
_cell.angle_gamma   90.00
#
_symmetry.space_group_name_H-M   'P 1'
#
loop_
_entity.id
_entity.type
_entity.pdbx_description
1 polymer ?
#
loop_
_entity_poly.entity_id
_entity_poly.type
_entity_poly.pdbx_seq_one_letter_code
_entity_poly.pdbx_strand_id
1 'polypeptide(L)'
;MDIGGKIKKSRTDVKITQEQAAQALGISRQTISNWENERSYPDIVSVLKMSDLYSVSLDYLLKGEGPMKDYLDYIEESTNTVKSKTRLSKLLLVLSYLVIWAFNIMASWRFSAGSITEAQAGGVQWLMLPAVTIILSLLIGKNNYWGKHKWLAPIGFGLMFMLSVYASYGMRESLNFNRVDLQTLSFFFIGMIASMIGLALGHALFADEKSKVKSK
;
A
#
# COMPACT_ATOMS: atom_id res chain seq x y z
N MET A 1 38.45 6.42 -2.45
CA MET A 1 38.32 5.06 -1.89
C MET A 1 36.85 4.85 -1.61
N ASP A 2 36.30 3.89 -2.26
CA ASP A 2 34.90 3.61 -2.32
C ASP A 2 34.39 2.85 -1.07
N ILE A 3 33.10 2.89 -0.80
CA ILE A 3 32.50 2.21 0.35
C ILE A 3 32.64 0.67 0.20
N GLY A 4 32.58 0.16 -1.04
CA GLY A 4 32.68 -1.27 -1.32
C GLY A 4 34.06 -1.81 -1.00
N GLY A 5 35.12 -1.11 -1.37
CA GLY A 5 36.49 -1.44 -1.04
C GLY A 5 36.72 -1.44 0.47
N LYS A 6 36.12 -0.52 1.23
CA LYS A 6 36.23 -0.47 2.69
C LYS A 6 35.51 -1.61 3.37
N ILE A 7 34.30 -1.93 2.91
CA ILE A 7 33.52 -3.09 3.38
C ILE A 7 34.35 -4.37 3.18
N LYS A 8 34.88 -4.56 1.95
CA LYS A 8 35.70 -5.72 1.62
C LYS A 8 36.93 -5.80 2.48
N LYS A 9 37.66 -4.66 2.65
CA LYS A 9 38.87 -4.60 3.50
C LYS A 9 38.54 -4.92 4.95
N SER A 10 37.52 -4.26 5.53
CA SER A 10 37.14 -4.49 6.94
C SER A 10 36.77 -5.95 7.20
N ARG A 11 36.01 -6.57 6.26
CA ARG A 11 35.65 -7.99 6.34
C ARG A 11 36.90 -8.88 6.32
N THR A 12 37.82 -8.61 5.40
CA THR A 12 39.06 -9.41 5.26
C THR A 12 40.01 -9.23 6.45
N ASP A 13 40.08 -8.05 7.04
CA ASP A 13 40.87 -7.76 8.22
C ASP A 13 40.44 -8.60 9.44
N VAL A 14 39.11 -8.80 9.60
CA VAL A 14 38.56 -9.71 10.63
C VAL A 14 38.51 -11.18 10.19
N LYS A 15 39.07 -11.52 9.02
CA LYS A 15 39.26 -12.89 8.49
C LYS A 15 37.95 -13.69 8.30
N ILE A 16 36.84 -13.05 8.03
CA ILE A 16 35.55 -13.72 7.72
C ILE A 16 35.28 -13.75 6.22
N THR A 17 34.61 -14.81 5.76
CA THR A 17 34.19 -14.96 4.37
C THR A 17 32.96 -14.13 4.07
N GLN A 18 32.66 -13.89 2.77
CA GLN A 18 31.40 -13.25 2.37
C GLN A 18 30.17 -14.01 2.87
N GLU A 19 30.23 -15.34 2.91
CA GLU A 19 29.16 -16.21 3.42
C GLU A 19 28.91 -16.00 4.92
N GLN A 20 30.01 -15.99 5.72
CA GLN A 20 29.90 -15.75 7.15
C GLN A 20 29.40 -14.34 7.47
N ALA A 21 29.86 -13.33 6.74
CA ALA A 21 29.37 -11.97 6.88
C ALA A 21 27.86 -11.87 6.53
N ALA A 22 27.45 -12.52 5.45
CA ALA A 22 26.04 -12.55 5.02
C ALA A 22 25.15 -13.20 6.09
N GLN A 23 25.60 -14.34 6.65
CA GLN A 23 24.88 -15.03 7.73
C GLN A 23 24.76 -14.16 8.98
N ALA A 24 25.85 -13.51 9.40
CA ALA A 24 25.85 -12.63 10.58
C ALA A 24 24.95 -11.40 10.41
N LEU A 25 24.85 -10.87 9.18
CA LEU A 25 24.02 -9.71 8.87
C LEU A 25 22.56 -10.06 8.53
N GLY A 26 22.26 -11.37 8.34
CA GLY A 26 20.92 -11.84 7.96
C GLY A 26 20.52 -11.51 6.53
N ILE A 27 21.50 -11.52 5.59
CA ILE A 27 21.31 -11.20 4.17
C ILE A 27 21.93 -12.30 3.27
N SER A 28 21.76 -12.17 1.94
CA SER A 28 22.37 -13.12 1.01
C SER A 28 23.86 -12.81 0.77
N ARG A 29 24.67 -13.86 0.48
CA ARG A 29 26.05 -13.69 0.02
C ARG A 29 26.15 -12.79 -1.21
N GLN A 30 25.17 -12.89 -2.13
CA GLN A 30 25.12 -12.07 -3.33
C GLN A 30 25.00 -10.57 -2.99
N THR A 31 24.26 -10.24 -1.94
CA THR A 31 24.12 -8.84 -1.46
C THR A 31 25.46 -8.30 -0.99
N ILE A 32 26.23 -9.07 -0.17
CA ILE A 32 27.60 -8.68 0.25
C ILE A 32 28.50 -8.48 -0.98
N SER A 33 28.47 -9.42 -1.92
CA SER A 33 29.25 -9.33 -3.16
C SER A 33 28.90 -8.08 -3.99
N ASN A 34 27.63 -7.73 -4.07
CA ASN A 34 27.19 -6.53 -4.78
C ASN A 34 27.70 -5.26 -4.10
N TRP A 35 27.66 -5.19 -2.77
CA TRP A 35 28.17 -4.05 -2.02
C TRP A 35 29.70 -3.90 -2.15
N GLU A 36 30.43 -4.99 -2.05
CA GLU A 36 31.91 -4.99 -2.18
C GLU A 36 32.39 -4.63 -3.60
N ASN A 37 31.53 -4.88 -4.62
CA ASN A 37 31.80 -4.54 -6.03
C ASN A 37 31.05 -3.29 -6.50
N GLU A 38 30.46 -2.50 -5.59
CA GLU A 38 29.75 -1.23 -5.88
C GLU A 38 28.58 -1.34 -6.87
N ARG A 39 27.99 -2.53 -7.01
CA ARG A 39 26.80 -2.75 -7.81
C ARG A 39 25.52 -2.27 -7.11
N SER A 40 25.57 -2.16 -5.80
CA SER A 40 24.54 -1.60 -4.94
C SER A 40 25.16 -1.10 -3.64
N TYR A 41 24.42 -0.26 -2.91
CA TYR A 41 24.86 0.25 -1.61
C TYR A 41 24.07 -0.40 -0.47
N PRO A 42 24.71 -0.61 0.70
CA PRO A 42 24.01 -1.08 1.90
C PRO A 42 23.07 0.01 2.45
N ASP A 43 22.03 -0.40 3.11
CA ASP A 43 21.19 0.52 3.90
C ASP A 43 21.91 0.90 5.22
N ILE A 44 21.41 1.96 5.88
CA ILE A 44 22.04 2.48 7.09
C ILE A 44 22.07 1.45 8.23
N VAL A 45 21.06 0.58 8.32
CA VAL A 45 20.97 -0.47 9.33
C VAL A 45 22.05 -1.52 9.08
N SER A 46 22.27 -1.89 7.82
CA SER A 46 23.33 -2.82 7.41
C SER A 46 24.71 -2.23 7.66
N VAL A 47 24.92 -0.94 7.39
CA VAL A 47 26.21 -0.27 7.68
C VAL A 47 26.49 -0.24 9.18
N LEU A 48 25.47 0.02 10.02
CA LEU A 48 25.60 -0.02 11.48
C LEU A 48 26.01 -1.41 11.96
N LYS A 49 25.31 -2.46 11.49
CA LYS A 49 25.63 -3.85 11.82
C LYS A 49 27.03 -4.25 11.34
N MET A 50 27.46 -3.79 10.16
CA MET A 50 28.83 -4.03 9.67
C MET A 50 29.88 -3.31 10.50
N SER A 51 29.61 -2.09 10.99
CA SER A 51 30.47 -1.38 11.91
C SER A 51 30.76 -2.22 13.18
N ASP A 52 29.69 -2.79 13.76
CA ASP A 52 29.79 -3.67 14.92
C ASP A 52 30.52 -4.99 14.58
N LEU A 53 30.11 -5.65 13.50
CA LEU A 53 30.63 -6.95 13.07
C LEU A 53 32.12 -6.91 12.73
N TYR A 54 32.58 -5.84 12.07
CA TYR A 54 33.97 -5.68 11.63
C TYR A 54 34.81 -4.89 12.62
N SER A 55 34.25 -4.43 13.75
CA SER A 55 34.92 -3.61 14.75
C SER A 55 35.58 -2.35 14.17
N VAL A 56 34.91 -1.71 13.22
CA VAL A 56 35.35 -0.46 12.61
C VAL A 56 34.33 0.65 12.90
N SER A 57 34.81 1.91 12.94
CA SER A 57 33.89 3.02 13.17
C SER A 57 32.96 3.22 11.97
N LEU A 58 31.72 3.66 12.26
CA LEU A 58 30.74 4.05 11.23
C LEU A 58 31.32 5.13 10.31
N ASP A 59 32.04 6.10 10.91
CA ASP A 59 32.77 7.14 10.20
C ASP A 59 33.79 6.58 9.20
N TYR A 60 34.51 5.52 9.56
CA TYR A 60 35.46 4.88 8.66
C TYR A 60 34.78 4.26 7.45
N LEU A 61 33.65 3.61 7.64
CA LEU A 61 32.90 3.02 6.54
C LEU A 61 32.27 4.10 5.63
N LEU A 62 31.75 5.18 6.21
CA LEU A 62 31.00 6.21 5.49
C LEU A 62 31.86 7.36 4.96
N LYS A 63 32.96 7.76 5.63
CA LYS A 63 33.88 8.83 5.16
C LYS A 63 34.80 8.30 4.09
N GLY A 64 34.31 8.18 2.85
CA GLY A 64 35.13 8.05 1.65
C GLY A 64 35.67 9.42 1.20
N GLU A 65 36.64 9.43 0.31
CA GLU A 65 37.09 10.64 -0.40
C GLU A 65 36.04 11.12 -1.45
N GLY A 66 34.97 10.35 -1.65
CA GLY A 66 33.76 10.76 -2.38
C GLY A 66 32.76 11.39 -1.42
N PRO A 67 31.93 12.32 -1.87
CA PRO A 67 31.06 13.06 -0.97
C PRO A 67 30.04 12.11 -0.34
N MET A 68 29.90 12.16 0.98
CA MET A 68 28.75 11.67 1.75
C MET A 68 27.44 11.99 1.03
N LYS A 69 27.45 12.99 0.18
CA LYS A 69 26.37 13.43 -0.68
C LYS A 69 25.86 12.33 -1.61
N ASP A 70 26.74 11.59 -2.30
CA ASP A 70 26.33 10.54 -3.26
C ASP A 70 25.60 9.38 -2.56
N TYR A 71 26.04 9.01 -1.34
CA TYR A 71 25.38 8.00 -0.52
C TYR A 71 24.02 8.50 0.00
N LEU A 72 23.97 9.74 0.48
CA LEU A 72 22.73 10.35 0.93
C LEU A 72 21.75 10.53 -0.24
N ASP A 73 22.23 10.97 -1.40
CA ASP A 73 21.44 11.11 -2.62
C ASP A 73 20.86 9.75 -3.07
N TYR A 74 21.66 8.67 -3.02
CA TYR A 74 21.17 7.29 -3.30
C TYR A 74 20.09 6.85 -2.32
N ILE A 75 20.29 7.06 -1.00
CA ILE A 75 19.27 6.72 0.00
C ILE A 75 18.01 7.56 -0.22
N GLU A 76 18.15 8.84 -0.51
CA GLU A 76 17.03 9.72 -0.80
C GLU A 76 16.28 9.29 -2.05
N GLU A 77 16.97 8.99 -3.15
CA GLU A 77 16.39 8.51 -4.40
C GLU A 77 15.65 7.18 -4.19
N SER A 78 16.28 6.20 -3.51
CA SER A 78 15.66 4.91 -3.21
C SER A 78 14.41 5.06 -2.35
N THR A 79 14.46 5.93 -1.33
CA THR A 79 13.33 6.25 -0.45
C THR A 79 12.22 6.97 -1.20
N ASN A 80 12.56 7.92 -2.07
CA ASN A 80 11.61 8.66 -2.89
C ASN A 80 10.92 7.76 -3.91
N THR A 81 11.65 6.80 -4.49
CA THR A 81 11.08 5.79 -5.40
C THR A 81 10.03 4.92 -4.70
N VAL A 82 10.30 4.44 -3.50
CA VAL A 82 9.35 3.65 -2.69
C VAL A 82 8.12 4.49 -2.31
N LYS A 83 8.34 5.73 -1.85
CA LYS A 83 7.25 6.67 -1.52
C LYS A 83 6.39 7.00 -2.73
N SER A 84 7.02 7.22 -3.89
CA SER A 84 6.32 7.50 -5.16
C SER A 84 5.46 6.32 -5.60
N LYS A 85 5.99 5.08 -5.59
CA LYS A 85 5.22 3.86 -5.90
C LYS A 85 4.02 3.68 -4.98
N THR A 86 4.21 3.90 -3.68
CA THR A 86 3.11 3.81 -2.70
C THR A 86 2.06 4.89 -2.91
N ARG A 87 2.47 6.12 -3.26
CA ARG A 87 1.55 7.22 -3.58
C ARG A 87 0.76 6.92 -4.84
N LEU A 88 1.42 6.43 -5.88
CA LEU A 88 0.77 6.04 -7.13
C LEU A 88 -0.24 4.91 -6.91
N SER A 89 0.11 3.88 -6.15
CA SER A 89 -0.81 2.77 -5.82
C SER A 89 -2.07 3.26 -5.10
N LYS A 90 -1.93 4.17 -4.14
CA LYS A 90 -3.09 4.79 -3.45
C LYS A 90 -3.97 5.58 -4.40
N LEU A 91 -3.36 6.36 -5.29
CA LEU A 91 -4.07 7.16 -6.28
C LEU A 91 -4.81 6.27 -7.29
N LEU A 92 -4.16 5.24 -7.81
CA LEU A 92 -4.79 4.28 -8.72
C LEU A 92 -5.98 3.56 -8.07
N LEU A 93 -5.87 3.20 -6.78
CA LEU A 93 -6.97 2.57 -6.04
C LEU A 93 -8.17 3.50 -5.92
N VAL A 94 -7.97 4.77 -5.58
CA VAL A 94 -9.06 5.76 -5.50
C VAL A 94 -9.68 6.00 -6.88
N LEU A 95 -8.85 6.18 -7.91
CA LEU A 95 -9.34 6.41 -9.28
C LEU A 95 -10.11 5.20 -9.81
N SER A 96 -9.64 3.98 -9.58
CA SER A 96 -10.36 2.77 -10.01
C SER A 96 -11.74 2.66 -9.38
N TYR A 97 -11.86 2.98 -8.08
CA TYR A 97 -13.15 3.04 -7.42
C TYR A 97 -14.09 4.08 -8.03
N LEU A 98 -13.58 5.30 -8.26
CA LEU A 98 -14.38 6.38 -8.85
C LEU A 98 -14.87 6.04 -10.26
N VAL A 99 -14.03 5.42 -11.07
CA VAL A 99 -14.39 4.97 -12.42
C VAL A 99 -15.50 3.91 -12.36
N ILE A 100 -15.34 2.90 -11.50
CA ILE A 100 -16.35 1.83 -11.34
C ILE A 100 -17.64 2.41 -10.78
N TRP A 101 -17.57 3.33 -9.83
CA TRP A 101 -18.70 4.03 -9.25
C TRP A 101 -19.47 4.84 -10.30
N ALA A 102 -18.78 5.66 -11.10
CA ALA A 102 -19.39 6.45 -12.17
C ALA A 102 -20.01 5.55 -13.26
N PHE A 103 -19.30 4.49 -13.65
CA PHE A 103 -19.82 3.49 -14.60
C PHE A 103 -21.10 2.82 -14.07
N ASN A 104 -21.14 2.48 -12.78
CA ASN A 104 -22.32 1.88 -12.16
C ASN A 104 -23.54 2.80 -12.22
N ILE A 105 -23.37 4.11 -11.95
CA ILE A 105 -24.45 5.09 -12.07
C ILE A 105 -24.92 5.20 -13.52
N MET A 106 -23.99 5.31 -14.47
CA MET A 106 -24.30 5.43 -15.89
C MET A 106 -25.02 4.18 -16.41
N ALA A 107 -24.59 2.99 -15.99
CA ALA A 107 -25.24 1.73 -16.31
C ALA A 107 -26.67 1.69 -15.75
N SER A 108 -26.89 2.11 -14.51
CA SER A 108 -28.21 2.17 -13.90
C SER A 108 -29.19 3.04 -14.70
N TRP A 109 -28.72 4.16 -15.23
CA TRP A 109 -29.52 5.05 -16.07
C TRP A 109 -29.85 4.42 -17.43
N ARG A 110 -28.87 3.78 -18.07
CA ARG A 110 -29.04 3.14 -19.37
C ARG A 110 -30.03 1.98 -19.32
N PHE A 111 -29.92 1.12 -18.28
CA PHE A 111 -30.82 -0.02 -18.09
C PHE A 111 -32.24 0.42 -17.69
N SER A 112 -32.38 1.54 -16.99
CA SER A 112 -33.67 2.12 -16.64
C SER A 112 -34.46 2.64 -17.82
N ALA A 113 -33.79 3.03 -18.91
CA ALA A 113 -34.42 3.53 -20.13
C ALA A 113 -34.89 2.41 -21.10
N GLY A 114 -34.53 1.15 -20.81
CA GLY A 114 -34.85 -0.03 -21.63
C GLY A 114 -35.84 -0.97 -21.01
N SER A 115 -36.15 -2.08 -21.70
CA SER A 115 -37.15 -3.10 -21.34
C SER A 115 -36.76 -4.02 -20.16
N ILE A 116 -35.65 -3.71 -19.45
CA ILE A 116 -35.20 -4.50 -18.32
C ILE A 116 -35.96 -4.07 -17.06
N THR A 117 -36.45 -5.04 -16.30
CA THR A 117 -37.21 -4.78 -15.07
C THR A 117 -36.37 -4.04 -14.04
N GLU A 118 -36.96 -3.17 -13.23
CA GLU A 118 -36.33 -2.41 -12.16
C GLU A 118 -35.53 -3.30 -11.20
N ALA A 119 -35.99 -4.52 -10.96
CA ALA A 119 -35.32 -5.51 -10.13
C ALA A 119 -33.96 -5.96 -10.71
N GLN A 120 -33.83 -6.04 -12.04
CA GLN A 120 -32.54 -6.43 -12.68
C GLN A 120 -31.54 -5.27 -12.69
N ALA A 121 -32.00 -4.05 -12.94
CA ALA A 121 -31.12 -2.87 -12.87
C ALA A 121 -30.64 -2.61 -11.45
N GLY A 122 -31.50 -2.78 -10.44
CA GLY A 122 -31.16 -2.70 -9.04
C GLY A 122 -30.18 -3.80 -8.61
N GLY A 123 -30.39 -5.03 -9.06
CA GLY A 123 -29.54 -6.18 -8.68
C GLY A 123 -28.05 -5.99 -8.98
N VAL A 124 -27.72 -5.40 -10.13
CA VAL A 124 -26.32 -5.09 -10.49
C VAL A 124 -25.72 -4.08 -9.49
N GLN A 125 -26.42 -3.03 -9.17
CA GLN A 125 -25.97 -2.00 -8.24
C GLN A 125 -25.78 -2.55 -6.82
N TRP A 126 -26.71 -3.38 -6.34
CA TRP A 126 -26.71 -3.95 -5.00
C TRP A 126 -25.60 -4.98 -4.75
N LEU A 127 -25.16 -5.66 -5.80
CA LEU A 127 -24.11 -6.67 -5.70
C LEU A 127 -22.72 -6.13 -6.06
N MET A 128 -22.62 -5.36 -7.16
CA MET A 128 -21.32 -4.91 -7.67
C MET A 128 -20.62 -3.93 -6.75
N LEU A 129 -21.31 -2.89 -6.28
CA LEU A 129 -20.65 -1.88 -5.44
C LEU A 129 -20.17 -2.41 -4.09
N PRO A 130 -20.98 -3.16 -3.31
CA PRO A 130 -20.49 -3.78 -2.09
C PRO A 130 -19.32 -4.74 -2.32
N ALA A 131 -19.38 -5.57 -3.39
CA ALA A 131 -18.29 -6.49 -3.71
C ALA A 131 -16.99 -5.75 -4.02
N VAL A 132 -17.02 -4.72 -4.86
CA VAL A 132 -15.87 -3.86 -5.16
C VAL A 132 -15.36 -3.17 -3.89
N THR A 133 -16.25 -2.67 -3.05
CA THR A 133 -15.92 -2.03 -1.77
C THR A 133 -15.18 -2.99 -0.84
N ILE A 134 -15.62 -4.25 -0.73
CA ILE A 134 -14.94 -5.29 0.06
C ILE A 134 -13.53 -5.52 -0.47
N ILE A 135 -13.37 -5.72 -1.79
CA ILE A 135 -12.07 -5.99 -2.42
C ILE A 135 -11.10 -4.82 -2.21
N LEU A 136 -11.54 -3.58 -2.46
CA LEU A 136 -10.67 -2.42 -2.29
C LEU A 136 -10.32 -2.17 -0.83
N SER A 137 -11.26 -2.34 0.09
CA SER A 137 -11.02 -2.24 1.53
C SER A 137 -10.07 -3.33 2.03
N LEU A 138 -10.15 -4.55 1.48
CA LEU A 138 -9.20 -5.62 1.76
C LEU A 138 -7.79 -5.22 1.34
N LEU A 139 -7.61 -4.64 0.14
CA LEU A 139 -6.32 -4.14 -0.33
C LEU A 139 -5.78 -3.00 0.55
N ILE A 140 -6.65 -2.08 1.00
CA ILE A 140 -6.30 -1.01 1.94
C ILE A 140 -5.82 -1.60 3.27
N GLY A 141 -6.52 -2.60 3.77
CA GLY A 141 -6.19 -3.30 5.01
C GLY A 141 -4.87 -4.06 4.93
N LYS A 142 -4.70 -4.90 3.89
CA LYS A 142 -3.52 -5.72 3.66
C LYS A 142 -2.25 -4.88 3.48
N ASN A 143 -2.28 -3.85 2.64
CA ASN A 143 -1.13 -3.00 2.38
C ASN A 143 -0.93 -1.90 3.45
N ASN A 144 -1.79 -1.87 4.47
CA ASN A 144 -1.78 -0.86 5.53
C ASN A 144 -1.71 0.58 4.99
N TYR A 145 -2.43 0.86 3.89
CA TYR A 145 -2.50 2.20 3.32
C TYR A 145 -3.12 3.16 4.35
N TRP A 146 -2.58 4.38 4.44
CA TRP A 146 -2.97 5.41 5.40
C TRP A 146 -2.81 5.05 6.90
N GLY A 147 -2.17 3.94 7.26
CA GLY A 147 -1.88 3.59 8.66
C GLY A 147 -3.13 3.57 9.54
N LYS A 148 -3.15 4.39 10.61
CA LYS A 148 -4.31 4.49 11.52
C LYS A 148 -5.56 5.10 10.86
N HIS A 149 -5.38 5.97 9.86
CA HIS A 149 -6.49 6.64 9.17
C HIS A 149 -7.28 5.73 8.23
N LYS A 150 -6.80 4.52 7.92
CA LYS A 150 -7.55 3.55 7.10
C LYS A 150 -8.95 3.24 7.65
N TRP A 151 -9.15 3.36 8.96
CA TRP A 151 -10.45 3.12 9.61
C TRP A 151 -11.50 4.22 9.33
N LEU A 152 -11.11 5.31 8.66
CA LEU A 152 -12.05 6.31 8.11
C LEU A 152 -12.61 5.91 6.75
N ALA A 153 -11.99 4.97 6.03
CA ALA A 153 -12.43 4.53 4.71
C ALA A 153 -13.88 4.00 4.69
N PRO A 154 -14.38 3.24 5.70
CA PRO A 154 -15.78 2.82 5.74
C PRO A 154 -16.78 3.97 5.66
N ILE A 155 -16.49 5.10 6.28
CA ILE A 155 -17.37 6.29 6.23
C ILE A 155 -17.43 6.82 4.79
N GLY A 156 -16.27 6.92 4.11
CA GLY A 156 -16.19 7.34 2.72
C GLY A 156 -16.95 6.41 1.77
N PHE A 157 -16.75 5.10 1.90
CA PHE A 157 -17.44 4.11 1.08
C PHE A 157 -18.95 4.07 1.36
N GLY A 158 -19.37 4.24 2.61
CA GLY A 158 -20.78 4.36 2.99
C GLY A 158 -21.44 5.57 2.32
N LEU A 159 -20.80 6.74 2.37
CA LEU A 159 -21.28 7.95 1.69
C LEU A 159 -21.37 7.76 0.17
N MET A 160 -20.37 7.17 -0.45
CA MET A 160 -20.35 6.93 -1.90
C MET A 160 -21.43 5.94 -2.32
N PHE A 161 -21.71 4.91 -1.51
CA PHE A 161 -22.79 3.97 -1.78
C PHE A 161 -24.16 4.65 -1.67
N MET A 162 -24.37 5.43 -0.60
CA MET A 162 -25.60 6.23 -0.44
C MET A 162 -25.81 7.19 -1.61
N LEU A 163 -24.77 7.92 -2.03
CA LEU A 163 -24.83 8.83 -3.18
C LEU A 163 -25.12 8.11 -4.49
N SER A 164 -24.58 6.89 -4.68
CA SER A 164 -24.87 6.08 -5.87
C SER A 164 -26.34 5.71 -5.97
N VAL A 165 -26.93 5.25 -4.87
CA VAL A 165 -28.33 4.89 -4.80
C VAL A 165 -29.20 6.14 -5.04
N TYR A 166 -28.86 7.25 -4.37
CA TYR A 166 -29.55 8.51 -4.52
C TYR A 166 -29.52 9.03 -5.97
N ALA A 167 -28.35 9.01 -6.62
CA ALA A 167 -28.22 9.44 -8.02
C ALA A 167 -28.97 8.53 -9.00
N SER A 168 -29.10 7.24 -8.70
CA SER A 168 -29.79 6.27 -9.57
C SER A 168 -31.31 6.33 -9.44
N TYR A 169 -31.86 6.56 -8.25
CA TYR A 169 -33.28 6.56 -7.97
C TYR A 169 -33.88 7.97 -7.79
N GLY A 170 -33.13 8.89 -7.18
CA GLY A 170 -33.65 10.24 -6.87
C GLY A 170 -33.86 11.13 -8.08
N MET A 171 -33.18 10.90 -9.19
CA MET A 171 -33.42 11.64 -10.44
C MET A 171 -34.68 11.14 -11.21
N ARG A 172 -35.21 10.01 -10.83
CA ARG A 172 -36.45 9.47 -11.43
C ARG A 172 -37.74 10.10 -10.86
N GLU A 173 -37.75 10.32 -9.56
CA GLU A 173 -38.81 11.03 -8.87
C GLU A 173 -38.33 12.46 -8.65
N SER A 174 -39.02 13.44 -9.25
CA SER A 174 -38.70 14.87 -9.15
C SER A 174 -38.17 15.24 -7.76
N LEU A 175 -36.87 15.48 -7.69
CA LEU A 175 -36.02 15.68 -6.52
C LEU A 175 -36.71 16.58 -5.48
N ASN A 176 -37.36 15.98 -4.51
CA ASN A 176 -37.70 16.64 -3.27
C ASN A 176 -36.51 16.50 -2.31
N PHE A 177 -35.54 17.40 -2.44
CA PHE A 177 -34.31 17.42 -1.63
C PHE A 177 -34.55 17.56 -0.11
N ASN A 178 -35.79 17.70 0.30
CA ASN A 178 -36.14 18.01 1.70
C ASN A 178 -36.30 16.80 2.62
N ARG A 179 -36.13 15.56 2.15
CA ARG A 179 -36.23 14.38 3.03
C ARG A 179 -35.13 13.38 2.71
N VAL A 180 -34.12 13.35 3.57
CA VAL A 180 -33.24 12.16 3.71
C VAL A 180 -34.11 11.10 4.40
N ASP A 181 -34.73 10.23 3.62
CA ASP A 181 -35.53 9.15 4.17
C ASP A 181 -34.66 8.15 4.94
N LEU A 182 -35.23 7.56 5.99
CA LEU A 182 -34.58 6.53 6.81
C LEU A 182 -34.04 5.37 5.92
N GLN A 183 -34.72 5.10 4.81
CA GLN A 183 -34.33 4.10 3.83
C GLN A 183 -33.02 4.48 3.10
N THR A 184 -32.84 5.73 2.73
CA THR A 184 -31.59 6.23 2.12
C THR A 184 -30.42 6.15 3.09
N LEU A 185 -30.67 6.36 4.39
CA LEU A 185 -29.66 6.23 5.43
C LEU A 185 -29.21 4.77 5.62
N SER A 186 -30.10 3.79 5.38
CA SER A 186 -29.72 2.36 5.47
C SER A 186 -28.64 1.97 4.47
N PHE A 187 -28.62 2.58 3.30
CA PHE A 187 -27.58 2.34 2.27
C PHE A 187 -26.18 2.80 2.71
N PHE A 188 -26.10 3.88 3.49
CA PHE A 188 -24.85 4.29 4.10
C PHE A 188 -24.26 3.17 4.96
N PHE A 189 -25.08 2.55 5.80
CA PHE A 189 -24.61 1.46 6.68
C PHE A 189 -24.22 0.21 5.90
N ILE A 190 -24.88 -0.13 4.80
CA ILE A 190 -24.52 -1.26 3.94
C ILE A 190 -23.11 -1.07 3.36
N GLY A 191 -22.82 0.09 2.78
CA GLY A 191 -21.49 0.41 2.25
C GLY A 191 -20.41 0.44 3.32
N MET A 192 -20.75 0.96 4.51
CA MET A 192 -19.84 1.01 5.65
C MET A 192 -19.51 -0.40 6.16
N ILE A 193 -20.51 -1.27 6.33
CA ILE A 193 -20.31 -2.66 6.80
C ILE A 193 -19.47 -3.45 5.79
N ALA A 194 -19.78 -3.35 4.49
CA ALA A 194 -18.99 -3.99 3.44
C ALA A 194 -17.51 -3.58 3.50
N SER A 195 -17.25 -2.30 3.67
CA SER A 195 -15.87 -1.80 3.81
C SER A 195 -15.20 -2.27 5.11
N MET A 196 -15.92 -2.32 6.22
CA MET A 196 -15.37 -2.82 7.49
C MET A 196 -14.97 -4.29 7.41
N ILE A 197 -15.78 -5.13 6.76
CA ILE A 197 -15.46 -6.54 6.52
C ILE A 197 -14.16 -6.65 5.70
N GLY A 198 -14.07 -5.93 4.58
CA GLY A 198 -12.87 -5.93 3.75
C GLY A 198 -11.62 -5.47 4.51
N LEU A 199 -11.71 -4.38 5.28
CA LEU A 199 -10.61 -3.87 6.10
C LEU A 199 -10.16 -4.85 7.18
N ALA A 200 -11.09 -5.48 7.87
CA ALA A 200 -10.79 -6.45 8.94
C ALA A 200 -10.05 -7.66 8.36
N LEU A 201 -10.54 -8.23 7.26
CA LEU A 201 -9.89 -9.33 6.55
C LEU A 201 -8.49 -8.93 6.04
N GLY A 202 -8.36 -7.76 5.41
CA GLY A 202 -7.07 -7.27 4.93
C GLY A 202 -6.08 -7.00 6.06
N HIS A 203 -6.54 -6.50 7.20
CA HIS A 203 -5.69 -6.28 8.36
C HIS A 203 -5.20 -7.59 8.99
N ALA A 204 -6.06 -8.61 9.05
CA ALA A 204 -5.68 -9.95 9.52
C ALA A 204 -4.60 -10.58 8.63
N LEU A 205 -4.73 -10.48 7.29
CA LEU A 205 -3.73 -10.94 6.33
C LEU A 205 -2.38 -10.22 6.50
N PHE A 206 -2.39 -8.91 6.72
CA PHE A 206 -1.18 -8.13 6.99
C PHE A 206 -0.49 -8.56 8.29
N ALA A 207 -1.25 -8.82 9.34
CA ALA A 207 -0.71 -9.28 10.63
C ALA A 207 -0.04 -10.66 10.49
N ASP A 208 -0.65 -11.58 9.74
CA ASP A 208 -0.11 -12.91 9.48
C ASP A 208 1.19 -12.87 8.66
N GLU A 209 1.25 -12.08 7.59
CA GLU A 209 2.48 -11.88 6.82
C GLU A 209 3.63 -11.33 7.68
N LYS A 210 3.33 -10.36 8.55
CA LYS A 210 4.33 -9.76 9.44
C LYS A 210 4.84 -10.74 10.51
N SER A 211 3.99 -11.65 10.99
CA SER A 211 4.39 -12.70 11.92
C SER A 211 5.33 -13.72 11.28
N LYS A 212 5.05 -14.12 10.03
CA LYS A 212 5.89 -15.07 9.25
C LYS A 212 7.27 -14.50 8.92
N VAL A 213 7.38 -13.18 8.70
CA VAL A 213 8.68 -12.52 8.46
C VAL A 213 9.52 -12.45 9.73
N LYS A 214 8.89 -12.35 10.91
CA LYS A 214 9.61 -12.33 12.21
C LYS A 214 10.08 -13.71 12.67
N SER A 215 9.48 -14.78 12.15
CA SER A 215 9.79 -16.16 12.53
C SER A 215 10.87 -16.82 11.66
N LYS A 216 11.33 -16.14 10.61
CA LYS A 216 12.47 -16.50 9.75
C LYS A 216 13.69 -15.64 10.09
#